data_9a869d2833814056598611c6375775c5
#
_entry.id   9a869d2833814056598611c6375775c5
#
_cell.length_a   1.000
_cell.length_b   1.000
_cell.length_c   1.000
_cell.angle_alpha   90.00
_cell.angle_beta   90.00
_cell.angle_gamma   90.00
#
_symmetry.space_group_name_H-M   'P 1'
#
loop_
_entity.id
_entity.type
_entity.pdbx_description
1 polymer ?
#
loop_
_entity_poly.entity_id
_entity_poly.type
_entity_poly.pdbx_seq_one_letter_code
_entity_poly.pdbx_strand_id
1 'polypeptide(L)'
;MAIDSLGAKTLDKTFSAVRFMGHIINIGEAEGNPIENIRQRCLARSQTFTRFHLGHVIGFTELWREGNRFILDGLQNGWLNPTIVETFSIEEARKMHEAIENRTNSGKLLLDTAPNIDD
;
A
#
# COMPACT_ATOMS: atom_id res chain seq x y z
N MET A 1 -14.27 6.45 7.26
CA MET A 1 -13.62 5.77 6.13
C MET A 1 -12.43 4.98 6.64
N ALA A 2 -12.13 3.84 6.06
CA ALA A 2 -10.89 3.09 6.29
C ALA A 2 -10.23 2.72 4.96
N ILE A 3 -8.91 2.64 4.97
CA ILE A 3 -8.10 2.11 3.86
C ILE A 3 -7.47 0.81 4.36
N ASP A 4 -7.63 -0.25 3.60
CA ASP A 4 -7.15 -1.58 3.93
C ASP A 4 -6.21 -2.10 2.82
N SER A 5 -5.01 -2.51 3.20
CA SER A 5 -4.00 -3.08 2.30
C SER A 5 -3.70 -4.56 2.58
N LEU A 6 -4.26 -5.11 3.64
CA LEU A 6 -3.96 -6.47 4.11
C LEU A 6 -4.95 -7.50 3.57
N GLY A 7 -6.24 -7.20 3.64
CA GLY A 7 -7.29 -8.07 3.10
C GLY A 7 -7.85 -9.05 4.13
N ALA A 8 -8.08 -10.26 3.73
CA ALA A 8 -8.96 -11.27 4.31
C ALA A 8 -9.14 -11.29 5.83
N LYS A 9 -8.10 -11.55 6.61
CA LYS A 9 -8.20 -11.69 8.08
C LYS A 9 -8.41 -10.35 8.79
N THR A 10 -7.74 -9.30 8.31
CA THR A 10 -7.82 -7.96 8.89
C THR A 10 -9.12 -7.28 8.53
N LEU A 11 -9.71 -7.64 7.41
CA LEU A 11 -10.90 -7.00 6.87
C LEU A 11 -12.11 -7.09 7.81
N ASP A 12 -12.28 -8.17 8.58
CA ASP A 12 -13.35 -8.27 9.57
C ASP A 12 -13.24 -7.19 10.66
N LYS A 13 -12.02 -6.92 11.12
CA LYS A 13 -11.76 -5.84 12.08
C LYS A 13 -12.02 -4.47 11.45
N THR A 14 -11.65 -4.30 10.19
CA THR A 14 -11.89 -3.07 9.43
C THR A 14 -13.39 -2.80 9.30
N PHE A 15 -14.20 -3.80 8.91
CA PHE A 15 -15.67 -3.66 8.85
C PHE A 15 -16.27 -3.31 10.21
N SER A 16 -15.76 -3.90 11.28
CA SER A 16 -16.25 -3.64 12.64
C SER A 16 -15.90 -2.24 13.15
N ALA A 17 -14.72 -1.72 12.79
CA ALA A 17 -14.23 -0.40 13.19
C ALA A 17 -14.89 0.76 12.43
N VAL A 18 -15.35 0.51 11.21
CA VAL A 18 -15.98 1.54 10.38
C VAL A 18 -17.45 1.72 10.78
N ARG A 19 -17.87 2.98 10.95
CA ARG A 19 -19.24 3.34 11.32
C ARG A 19 -20.30 2.82 10.34
N PHE A 20 -21.57 2.84 10.76
CA PHE A 20 -22.71 2.64 9.88
C PHE A 20 -22.63 3.58 8.66
N MET A 21 -23.00 3.09 7.48
CA MET A 21 -22.95 3.79 6.20
C MET A 21 -21.55 4.34 5.88
N GLY A 22 -20.51 3.75 6.49
CA GLY A 22 -19.13 4.14 6.24
C GLY A 22 -18.55 3.48 4.99
N HIS A 23 -17.37 3.93 4.58
CA HIS A 23 -16.71 3.48 3.37
C HIS A 23 -15.38 2.80 3.70
N ILE A 24 -15.17 1.63 3.12
CA ILE A 24 -13.94 0.84 3.19
C ILE A 24 -13.35 0.79 1.79
N ILE A 25 -12.10 1.19 1.66
CA ILE A 25 -11.33 1.13 0.41
C ILE A 25 -10.22 0.10 0.59
N ASN A 26 -10.35 -1.03 -0.08
CA ASN A 26 -9.30 -2.04 -0.09
C ASN A 26 -8.37 -1.79 -1.28
N ILE A 27 -7.06 -1.62 -0.99
CA ILE A 27 -6.00 -1.31 -1.96
C ILE A 27 -5.01 -2.45 -2.15
N GLY A 28 -5.18 -3.56 -1.42
CA GLY A 28 -4.26 -4.70 -1.51
C GLY A 28 -4.76 -5.93 -0.78
N GLU A 29 -4.05 -7.03 -0.94
CA GLU A 29 -4.30 -8.34 -0.32
C GLU A 29 -2.99 -8.97 0.18
N ALA A 30 -2.24 -8.21 0.98
CA ALA A 30 -0.92 -8.66 1.48
C ALA A 30 -0.98 -9.94 2.34
N GLU A 31 -2.16 -10.32 2.83
CA GLU A 31 -2.38 -11.59 3.53
C GLU A 31 -2.55 -12.79 2.58
N GLY A 32 -2.72 -12.56 1.28
CA GLY A 32 -2.75 -13.59 0.23
C GLY A 32 -3.98 -14.50 0.22
N ASN A 33 -5.01 -14.21 1.01
CA ASN A 33 -6.23 -15.00 1.06
C ASN A 33 -7.38 -14.30 0.31
N PRO A 34 -8.31 -15.05 -0.31
CA PRO A 34 -9.48 -14.47 -0.97
C PRO A 34 -10.32 -13.65 0.01
N ILE A 35 -10.85 -12.53 -0.48
CA ILE A 35 -11.84 -11.74 0.24
C ILE A 35 -13.22 -12.31 -0.04
N GLU A 36 -13.83 -12.89 0.99
CA GLU A 36 -15.12 -13.55 0.88
C GLU A 36 -16.24 -12.74 1.53
N ASN A 37 -17.50 -13.08 1.15
CA ASN A 37 -18.71 -12.60 1.80
C ASN A 37 -18.87 -11.07 1.90
N ILE A 38 -18.30 -10.31 0.96
CA ILE A 38 -18.35 -8.83 0.95
C ILE A 38 -19.78 -8.31 1.02
N ARG A 39 -20.72 -8.93 0.27
CA ARG A 39 -22.12 -8.53 0.29
C ARG A 39 -22.73 -8.59 1.70
N GLN A 40 -22.50 -9.69 2.43
CA GLN A 40 -23.04 -9.89 3.77
C GLN A 40 -22.38 -8.93 4.77
N ARG A 41 -21.08 -8.71 4.66
CA ARG A 41 -20.31 -7.77 5.48
C ARG A 41 -20.82 -6.34 5.32
N CYS A 42 -21.00 -5.88 4.08
CA CYS A 42 -21.56 -4.56 3.80
C CYS A 42 -22.99 -4.41 4.35
N LEU A 43 -23.82 -5.45 4.19
CA LEU A 43 -25.21 -5.42 4.63
C LEU A 43 -25.36 -5.21 6.14
N ALA A 44 -24.47 -5.78 6.95
CA ALA A 44 -24.53 -5.71 8.41
C ALA A 44 -24.59 -4.28 8.96
N ARG A 45 -24.01 -3.31 8.28
CA ARG A 45 -23.97 -1.89 8.67
C ARG A 45 -24.23 -0.93 7.51
N SER A 46 -24.82 -1.37 6.41
CA SER A 46 -25.06 -0.56 5.20
C SER A 46 -23.78 0.13 4.71
N GLN A 47 -22.65 -0.55 4.78
CA GLN A 47 -21.33 0.00 4.43
C GLN A 47 -21.07 -0.12 2.94
N THR A 48 -20.20 0.76 2.42
CA THR A 48 -19.69 0.70 1.05
C THR A 48 -18.31 0.07 1.06
N PHE A 49 -18.07 -0.86 0.14
CA PHE A 49 -16.76 -1.46 -0.09
C PHE A 49 -16.30 -1.18 -1.52
N THR A 50 -15.12 -0.61 -1.65
CA THR A 50 -14.46 -0.37 -2.95
C THR A 50 -13.18 -1.17 -3.01
N ARG A 51 -13.04 -1.98 -4.05
CA ARG A 51 -11.76 -2.57 -4.43
C ARG A 51 -11.07 -1.58 -5.38
N PHE A 52 -10.00 -0.95 -4.92
CA PHE A 52 -9.20 -0.03 -5.72
C PHE A 52 -7.97 -0.74 -6.27
N HIS A 53 -7.68 -0.55 -7.55
CA HIS A 53 -6.48 -1.06 -8.19
C HIS A 53 -5.77 0.08 -8.92
N LEU A 54 -4.54 0.39 -8.50
CA LEU A 54 -3.76 1.50 -9.03
C LEU A 54 -3.55 1.42 -10.55
N GLY A 55 -3.39 0.20 -11.09
CA GLY A 55 -3.24 -0.03 -12.53
C GLY A 55 -4.39 0.53 -13.38
N HIS A 56 -5.59 0.64 -12.82
CA HIS A 56 -6.72 1.25 -13.53
C HIS A 56 -6.58 2.77 -13.66
N VAL A 57 -5.84 3.42 -12.76
CA VAL A 57 -5.63 4.87 -12.78
C VAL A 57 -4.60 5.28 -13.82
N ILE A 58 -3.66 4.40 -14.16
CA ILE A 58 -2.58 4.67 -15.14
C ILE A 58 -3.16 5.07 -16.50
N GLY A 59 -4.31 4.50 -16.89
CA GLY A 59 -5.03 4.84 -18.11
C GLY A 59 -5.64 6.26 -18.12
N PHE A 60 -5.79 6.88 -16.95
CA PHE A 60 -6.31 8.25 -16.79
C PHE A 60 -5.15 9.22 -16.61
N THR A 61 -4.52 9.62 -17.71
CA THR A 61 -3.24 10.34 -17.75
C THR A 61 -3.21 11.59 -16.84
N GLU A 62 -4.27 12.39 -16.81
CA GLU A 62 -4.31 13.60 -15.97
C GLU A 62 -4.36 13.24 -14.49
N LEU A 63 -5.20 12.29 -14.09
CA LEU A 63 -5.28 11.84 -12.70
C LEU A 63 -3.95 11.22 -12.22
N TRP A 64 -3.29 10.47 -13.10
CA TRP A 64 -1.97 9.92 -12.84
C TRP A 64 -0.91 11.01 -12.63
N ARG A 65 -0.90 12.02 -13.50
CA ARG A 65 0.02 13.17 -13.39
C ARG A 65 -0.22 13.99 -12.13
N GLU A 66 -1.48 14.24 -11.80
CA GLU A 66 -1.87 14.96 -10.58
C GLU A 66 -1.39 14.21 -9.32
N GLY A 67 -1.62 12.91 -9.23
CA GLY A 67 -1.15 12.08 -8.13
C GLY A 67 0.37 12.09 -8.00
N ASN A 68 1.10 11.96 -9.10
CA ASN A 68 2.57 12.03 -9.06
C ASN A 68 3.06 13.41 -8.64
N ARG A 69 2.46 14.50 -9.14
CA ARG A 69 2.80 15.85 -8.73
C ARG A 69 2.59 16.04 -7.24
N PHE A 70 1.45 15.60 -6.71
CA PHE A 70 1.16 15.65 -5.27
C PHE A 70 2.23 14.96 -4.41
N ILE A 71 2.70 13.78 -4.85
CA ILE A 71 3.76 13.05 -4.14
C ILE A 71 5.09 13.82 -4.21
N LEU A 72 5.47 14.29 -5.40
CA LEU A 72 6.72 15.04 -5.58
C LEU A 72 6.73 16.34 -4.78
N ASP A 73 5.64 17.10 -4.82
CA ASP A 73 5.49 18.30 -4.01
C ASP A 73 5.59 18.00 -2.52
N GLY A 74 5.03 16.87 -2.08
CA GLY A 74 5.11 16.42 -0.71
C GLY A 74 6.53 16.13 -0.24
N LEU A 75 7.31 15.46 -1.08
CA LEU A 75 8.72 15.16 -0.82
C LEU A 75 9.56 16.44 -0.82
N GLN A 76 9.38 17.31 -1.81
CA GLN A 76 10.13 18.55 -1.94
C GLN A 76 9.88 19.55 -0.81
N ASN A 77 8.63 19.64 -0.36
CA ASN A 77 8.21 20.55 0.71
C ASN A 77 8.30 19.92 2.12
N GLY A 78 8.72 18.66 2.23
CA GLY A 78 9.00 17.99 3.50
C GLY A 78 7.79 17.55 4.32
N TRP A 79 6.54 17.71 3.79
CA TRP A 79 5.35 17.20 4.47
C TRP A 79 5.06 15.72 4.18
N LEU A 80 5.69 15.13 3.15
CA LEU A 80 5.77 13.70 2.91
C LEU A 80 7.21 13.24 3.13
N ASN A 81 7.45 12.52 4.22
CA ASN A 81 8.78 12.07 4.59
C ASN A 81 8.76 10.55 4.89
N PRO A 82 8.92 9.69 3.88
CA PRO A 82 8.94 8.26 4.08
C PRO A 82 10.20 7.85 4.84
N THR A 83 10.03 7.06 5.92
CA THR A 83 11.16 6.51 6.66
C THR A 83 11.90 5.49 5.81
N ILE A 84 13.17 5.74 5.49
CA ILE A 84 14.08 4.78 4.89
C ILE A 84 14.84 4.11 6.03
N VAL A 85 14.73 2.78 6.13
CA VAL A 85 15.35 2.01 7.22
C VAL A 85 16.73 1.53 6.83
N GLU A 86 16.87 1.03 5.62
CA GLU A 86 18.13 0.47 5.11
C GLU A 86 18.18 0.56 3.59
N THR A 87 19.37 0.72 3.05
CA THR A 87 19.65 0.65 1.61
C THR A 87 20.61 -0.52 1.36
N PHE A 88 20.23 -1.39 0.47
CA PHE A 88 21.01 -2.58 0.07
C PHE A 88 21.65 -2.36 -1.28
N SER A 89 22.81 -2.97 -1.53
CA SER A 89 23.36 -3.06 -2.88
C SER A 89 22.55 -4.02 -3.76
N ILE A 90 22.75 -3.97 -5.07
CA ILE A 90 22.04 -4.89 -5.98
C ILE A 90 22.40 -6.35 -5.70
N GLU A 91 23.63 -6.63 -5.27
CA GLU A 91 24.10 -7.96 -4.90
C GLU A 91 23.40 -8.51 -3.65
N GLU A 92 22.91 -7.62 -2.79
CA GLU A 92 22.17 -7.95 -1.57
C GLU A 92 20.64 -8.02 -1.76
N ALA A 93 20.14 -7.94 -2.99
CA ALA A 93 18.70 -7.95 -3.30
C ALA A 93 17.97 -9.12 -2.61
N ARG A 94 18.58 -10.29 -2.57
CA ARG A 94 18.02 -11.46 -1.87
C ARG A 94 17.82 -11.19 -0.38
N LYS A 95 18.81 -10.61 0.30
CA LYS A 95 18.75 -10.28 1.72
C LYS A 95 17.64 -9.26 2.00
N MET A 96 17.50 -8.26 1.13
CA MET A 96 16.41 -7.29 1.23
C MET A 96 15.03 -7.97 1.11
N HIS A 97 14.84 -8.88 0.16
CA HIS A 97 13.59 -9.63 0.02
C HIS A 97 13.28 -10.47 1.26
N GLU A 98 14.28 -11.17 1.80
CA GLU A 98 14.13 -11.97 3.03
C GLU A 98 13.69 -11.07 4.22
N ALA A 99 14.25 -9.86 4.35
CA ALA A 99 13.84 -8.91 5.39
C ALA A 99 12.37 -8.47 5.23
N ILE A 100 11.92 -8.21 4.00
CA ILE A 100 10.52 -7.86 3.71
C ILE A 100 9.58 -9.03 4.04
N GLU A 101 9.90 -10.24 3.61
CA GLU A 101 9.09 -11.44 3.83
C GLU A 101 8.96 -11.77 5.31
N ASN A 102 10.03 -11.63 6.06
CA ASN A 102 10.07 -11.85 7.51
C ASN A 102 9.37 -10.73 8.31
N ARG A 103 8.93 -9.63 7.65
CA ARG A 103 8.25 -8.49 8.27
C ARG A 103 9.03 -7.88 9.45
N THR A 104 10.34 -7.87 9.37
CA THR A 104 11.22 -7.34 10.43
C THR A 104 11.50 -5.85 10.30
N ASN A 105 11.18 -5.27 9.14
CA ASN A 105 11.39 -3.86 8.85
C ASN A 105 10.15 -3.01 9.17
N SER A 106 10.38 -1.78 9.63
CA SER A 106 9.34 -0.75 9.82
C SER A 106 9.71 0.49 9.04
N GLY A 107 9.33 0.53 7.76
CA GLY A 107 9.64 1.60 6.82
C GLY A 107 10.03 1.06 5.46
N LYS A 108 10.68 1.89 4.65
CA LYS A 108 11.14 1.53 3.30
C LYS A 108 12.52 0.91 3.32
N LEU A 109 12.67 -0.20 2.61
CA LEU A 109 13.97 -0.75 2.21
C LEU A 109 14.22 -0.31 0.77
N LEU A 110 15.42 0.16 0.48
CA LEU A 110 15.83 0.58 -0.86
C LEU A 110 16.85 -0.39 -1.42
N LEU A 111 16.85 -0.53 -2.74
CA LEU A 111 17.87 -1.24 -3.48
C LEU A 111 18.64 -0.20 -4.31
N ASP A 112 19.92 -0.04 -4.04
CA ASP A 112 20.79 0.78 -4.85
C ASP A 112 21.20 0.00 -6.10
N THR A 113 20.77 0.53 -7.26
CA THR A 113 21.06 -0.04 -8.56
C THR A 113 22.12 0.76 -9.33
N ALA A 114 22.71 1.77 -8.70
CA ALA A 114 23.82 2.49 -9.32
C ALA A 114 24.99 1.51 -9.52
N PRO A 115 25.63 1.49 -10.70
CA PRO A 115 26.83 0.71 -10.87
C PRO A 115 27.89 1.26 -9.91
N ASN A 116 28.54 0.36 -9.14
CA ASN A 116 29.77 0.74 -8.44
C ASN A 116 30.78 1.20 -9.51
N ILE A 117 30.88 2.52 -9.70
CA ILE A 117 31.93 3.09 -10.51
C ILE A 117 33.15 3.14 -9.57
N ASP A 118 33.75 2.00 -9.35
CA ASP A 118 35.09 1.95 -8.81
C ASP A 118 36.00 2.47 -9.93
N ASP A 119 36.56 3.66 -9.73
CA ASP A 119 37.63 4.29 -10.54
C ASP A 119 38.89 3.43 -10.56
#